data_3690d283b884e26e1a070d45a30f6709
#
_entry.id   3690d283b884e26e1a070d45a30f6709
#
_cell.length_a   1.000
_cell.length_b   1.000
_cell.length_c   1.000
_cell.angle_alpha   90.00
_cell.angle_beta   90.00
_cell.angle_gamma   90.00
#
_symmetry.space_group_name_H-M   'P 1'
#
loop_
_entity.id
_entity.type
_entity.pdbx_description
1 polymer ?
#
loop_
_entity_poly.entity_id
_entity_poly.type
_entity_poly.pdbx_seq_one_letter_code
_entity_poly.pdbx_strand_id
1 'polypeptide(L)'
;AMIPFNFSFKENHMWYIYLLIGLYLYMPFFSAWIEKADRSKERVYLGIWFVSLFLRYMSAYISKYLYGEATWNQFGMFYYFAGFNGYLLLGHYLKQGNNWNIWKTFAICAAMFVVGYAITYCGFSSAAANPEATELDMELFFTFCSPNVVLMTAAVFILLQKVRIHNTLIAKKLSKISKYGFGIY
;
A
#
# COMPACT_ATOMS: atom_id res chain seq x y z
N ALA A 1 8.57 -11.96 -32.53
CA ALA A 1 9.12 -12.78 -31.45
C ALA A 1 8.62 -12.16 -30.15
N MET A 2 7.68 -12.82 -29.46
CA MET A 2 7.28 -12.42 -28.11
C MET A 2 8.49 -12.62 -27.21
N ILE A 3 9.07 -11.53 -26.74
CA ILE A 3 10.05 -11.58 -25.67
C ILE A 3 9.26 -11.97 -24.42
N PRO A 4 9.61 -13.08 -23.73
CA PRO A 4 8.81 -13.62 -22.63
C PRO A 4 8.65 -12.68 -21.42
N PHE A 5 9.29 -11.52 -21.43
CA PHE A 5 9.21 -10.48 -20.40
C PHE A 5 8.58 -9.18 -20.90
N ASN A 6 8.13 -9.11 -22.14
CA ASN A 6 7.43 -7.94 -22.68
C ASN A 6 5.94 -8.26 -22.77
N PHE A 7 5.28 -8.24 -21.62
CA PHE A 7 3.82 -8.28 -21.60
C PHE A 7 3.31 -7.03 -22.31
N SER A 8 2.41 -7.22 -23.26
CA SER A 8 1.81 -6.13 -24.00
C SER A 8 1.19 -5.12 -23.04
N PHE A 9 1.49 -3.83 -23.18
CA PHE A 9 0.83 -2.74 -22.46
C PHE A 9 -0.70 -2.73 -22.62
N LYS A 10 -1.24 -3.54 -23.52
CA LYS A 10 -2.68 -3.74 -23.68
C LYS A 10 -3.33 -4.51 -22.55
N GLU A 11 -2.55 -5.28 -21.78
CA GLU A 11 -3.00 -6.08 -20.65
C GLU A 11 -2.74 -5.35 -19.32
N ASN A 12 -3.36 -4.19 -19.14
CA ASN A 12 -3.14 -3.30 -17.97
C ASN A 12 -3.33 -3.98 -16.61
N HIS A 13 -4.13 -5.05 -16.52
CA HIS A 13 -4.35 -5.78 -15.29
C HIS A 13 -3.18 -6.68 -14.87
N MET A 14 -2.24 -7.00 -15.76
CA MET A 14 -1.12 -7.90 -15.49
C MET A 14 0.05 -7.25 -14.72
N TRP A 15 0.05 -5.93 -14.55
CA TRP A 15 1.09 -5.21 -13.78
C TRP A 15 1.30 -5.76 -12.37
N TYR A 16 0.23 -6.25 -11.75
CA TYR A 16 0.24 -6.82 -10.42
C TYR A 16 1.15 -8.05 -10.28
N ILE A 17 1.27 -8.89 -11.31
CA ILE A 17 2.16 -10.06 -11.30
C ILE A 17 3.62 -9.62 -11.20
N TYR A 18 4.00 -8.60 -11.96
CA TYR A 18 5.36 -8.05 -11.90
C TYR A 18 5.68 -7.44 -10.54
N LEU A 19 4.70 -6.73 -9.98
CA LEU A 19 4.80 -6.20 -8.63
C LEU A 19 5.06 -7.32 -7.61
N LEU A 20 4.28 -8.40 -7.67
CA LEU A 20 4.46 -9.54 -6.78
C LEU A 20 5.84 -10.20 -6.95
N ILE A 21 6.29 -10.44 -8.17
CA ILE A 21 7.62 -11.00 -8.43
C ILE A 21 8.67 -10.09 -7.78
N GLY A 22 8.58 -8.77 -8.00
CA GLY A 22 9.49 -7.81 -7.39
C GLY A 22 9.49 -7.88 -5.86
N LEU A 23 8.30 -7.91 -5.24
CA LEU A 23 8.18 -8.03 -3.79
C LEU A 23 8.77 -9.35 -3.26
N TYR A 24 8.53 -10.47 -3.94
CA TYR A 24 9.13 -11.75 -3.56
C TYR A 24 10.66 -11.74 -3.63
N LEU A 25 11.25 -11.03 -4.59
CA LEU A 25 12.70 -10.86 -4.67
C LEU A 25 13.27 -10.02 -3.50
N TYR A 26 12.47 -9.09 -2.95
CA TYR A 26 12.85 -8.32 -1.76
C TYR A 26 12.68 -9.10 -0.44
N MET A 27 11.84 -10.13 -0.40
CA MET A 27 11.54 -10.89 0.82
C MET A 27 12.78 -11.42 1.56
N PRO A 28 13.78 -12.01 0.91
CA PRO A 28 14.97 -12.50 1.60
C PRO A 28 15.72 -11.40 2.35
N PHE A 29 15.82 -10.21 1.76
CA PHE A 29 16.48 -9.06 2.39
C PHE A 29 15.71 -8.56 3.61
N PHE A 30 14.40 -8.42 3.49
CA PHE A 30 13.55 -8.03 4.60
C PHE A 30 13.55 -9.07 5.72
N SER A 31 13.50 -10.37 5.40
CA SER A 31 13.54 -11.44 6.40
C SER A 31 14.84 -11.42 7.18
N ALA A 32 15.99 -11.32 6.51
CA ALA A 32 17.29 -11.25 7.17
C ALA A 32 17.46 -10.00 8.05
N TRP A 33 16.86 -8.89 7.65
CA TRP A 33 16.87 -7.66 8.44
C TRP A 33 15.94 -7.76 9.65
N ILE A 34 14.70 -8.27 9.48
CA ILE A 34 13.68 -8.40 10.52
C ILE A 34 14.15 -9.34 11.64
N GLU A 35 14.87 -10.43 11.30
CA GLU A 35 15.42 -11.36 12.31
C GLU A 35 16.35 -10.67 13.32
N LYS A 36 17.00 -9.57 12.90
CA LYS A 36 17.98 -8.83 13.72
C LYS A 36 17.48 -7.45 14.17
N ALA A 37 16.35 -7.01 13.66
CA ALA A 37 15.81 -5.69 13.93
C ALA A 37 14.93 -5.69 15.18
N ASP A 38 15.17 -4.75 16.08
CA ASP A 38 14.25 -4.47 17.17
C ASP A 38 12.98 -3.81 16.61
N ARG A 39 11.86 -4.00 17.28
CA ARG A 39 10.58 -3.37 16.95
C ARG A 39 10.67 -1.84 16.86
N SER A 40 11.62 -1.23 17.55
CA SER A 40 11.89 0.21 17.43
C SER A 40 12.44 0.58 16.07
N LYS A 41 13.32 -0.23 15.49
CA LYS A 41 13.90 -0.03 14.16
C LYS A 41 12.85 -0.21 13.07
N GLU A 42 11.95 -1.19 13.23
CA GLU A 42 10.81 -1.37 12.33
C GLU A 42 9.91 -0.14 12.32
N ARG A 43 9.60 0.44 13.50
CA ARG A 43 8.79 1.67 13.61
C ARG A 43 9.46 2.86 12.95
N VAL A 44 10.77 3.02 13.12
CA VAL A 44 11.52 4.10 12.48
C VAL A 44 11.46 3.95 10.96
N TYR A 45 11.70 2.77 10.43
CA TYR A 45 11.60 2.50 9.00
C TYR A 45 10.20 2.82 8.47
N LEU A 46 9.15 2.31 9.13
CA LEU A 46 7.76 2.55 8.74
C LEU A 46 7.39 4.03 8.83
N GLY A 47 7.93 4.76 9.83
CA GLY A 47 7.74 6.20 9.95
C GLY A 47 8.34 6.95 8.77
N ILE A 48 9.60 6.65 8.41
CA ILE A 48 10.27 7.25 7.26
C ILE A 48 9.54 6.89 5.96
N TRP A 49 9.17 5.63 5.81
CA TRP A 49 8.39 5.19 4.65
C TRP A 49 7.06 5.94 4.55
N PHE A 50 6.29 6.03 5.64
CA PHE A 50 5.01 6.74 5.63
C PHE A 50 5.16 8.22 5.30
N VAL A 51 6.19 8.89 5.84
CA VAL A 51 6.52 10.28 5.49
C VAL A 51 6.89 10.41 4.02
N SER A 52 7.63 9.45 3.47
CA SER A 52 8.04 9.48 2.06
C SER A 52 6.85 9.36 1.09
N LEU A 53 5.72 8.76 1.51
CA LEU A 53 4.51 8.67 0.68
C LEU A 53 3.91 10.06 0.39
N PHE A 54 4.14 11.06 1.25
CA PHE A 54 3.69 12.44 1.03
C PHE A 54 4.45 13.15 -0.08
N LEU A 55 5.62 12.66 -0.47
CA LEU A 55 6.39 13.25 -1.58
C LEU A 55 5.59 13.28 -2.88
N ARG A 56 4.68 12.35 -3.08
CA ARG A 56 3.80 12.31 -4.23
C ARG A 56 2.87 13.52 -4.27
N TYR A 57 2.28 13.90 -3.13
CA TYR A 57 1.48 15.12 -3.02
C TYR A 57 2.35 16.37 -3.16
N MET A 58 3.53 16.36 -2.55
CA MET A 58 4.46 17.48 -2.66
C MET A 58 4.90 17.72 -4.12
N SER A 59 5.17 16.67 -4.88
CA SER A 59 5.54 16.81 -6.29
C SER A 59 4.41 17.38 -7.15
N ALA A 60 3.17 17.01 -6.87
CA ALA A 60 2.00 17.49 -7.60
C ALA A 60 1.69 18.97 -7.31
N TYR A 61 1.84 19.40 -6.04
CA TYR A 61 1.43 20.75 -5.62
C TYR A 61 2.58 21.76 -5.49
N ILE A 62 3.81 21.29 -5.25
CA ILE A 62 4.96 22.17 -5.00
C ILE A 62 5.91 22.14 -6.20
N SER A 63 6.39 20.98 -6.58
CA SER A 63 7.32 20.82 -7.69
C SER A 63 7.35 19.38 -8.19
N LYS A 64 7.06 19.20 -9.47
CA LYS A 64 7.17 17.90 -10.14
C LYS A 64 8.63 17.35 -10.16
N TYR A 65 9.63 18.21 -10.03
CA TYR A 65 11.03 17.77 -9.95
C TYR A 65 11.38 17.05 -8.65
N LEU A 66 10.55 17.19 -7.63
CA LEU A 66 10.83 16.61 -6.31
C LEU A 66 10.74 15.07 -6.32
N TYR A 67 9.99 14.47 -7.23
CA TYR A 67 9.67 13.05 -7.16
C TYR A 67 10.37 12.15 -8.17
N GLY A 68 10.93 12.62 -9.24
CA GLY A 68 11.52 11.69 -10.20
C GLY A 68 12.37 12.28 -11.30
N GLU A 69 12.22 13.55 -11.60
CA GLU A 69 12.89 14.18 -12.74
C GLU A 69 14.21 14.88 -12.37
N ALA A 70 14.50 15.02 -11.06
CA ALA A 70 15.73 15.64 -10.62
C ALA A 70 16.93 14.68 -10.74
N THR A 71 18.09 15.22 -11.05
CA THR A 71 19.34 14.45 -11.23
C THR A 71 19.69 13.60 -10.00
N TRP A 72 19.38 14.09 -8.79
CA TRP A 72 19.64 13.37 -7.53
C TRP A 72 18.75 12.14 -7.33
N ASN A 73 17.65 12.03 -8.09
CA ASN A 73 16.76 10.85 -8.09
C ASN A 73 16.67 10.22 -9.49
N GLN A 74 17.74 10.30 -10.26
CA GLN A 74 17.79 9.88 -11.66
C GLN A 74 17.26 8.49 -11.94
N PHE A 75 17.47 7.55 -11.00
CA PHE A 75 17.00 6.17 -11.14
C PHE A 75 15.72 5.88 -10.37
N GLY A 76 15.03 6.90 -9.89
CA GLY A 76 13.78 6.73 -9.15
C GLY A 76 13.91 5.99 -7.82
N MET A 77 15.09 5.97 -7.18
CA MET A 77 15.33 5.23 -5.93
C MET A 77 14.38 5.67 -4.81
N PHE A 78 14.11 6.96 -4.75
CA PHE A 78 13.15 7.51 -3.78
C PHE A 78 11.72 7.05 -4.07
N TYR A 79 11.37 6.92 -5.32
CA TYR A 79 10.10 6.35 -5.76
C TYR A 79 9.95 4.90 -5.30
N TYR A 80 10.98 4.07 -5.47
CA TYR A 80 10.96 2.68 -5.03
C TYR A 80 10.87 2.55 -3.52
N PHE A 81 11.55 3.41 -2.77
CA PHE A 81 11.46 3.45 -1.32
C PHE A 81 10.04 3.80 -0.85
N ALA A 82 9.42 4.82 -1.45
CA ALA A 82 8.04 5.25 -1.18
C ALA A 82 6.98 4.31 -1.79
N GLY A 83 7.38 3.17 -2.32
CA GLY A 83 6.51 2.21 -2.99
C GLY A 83 5.99 1.08 -2.10
N PHE A 84 5.68 -0.03 -2.75
CA PHE A 84 5.04 -1.20 -2.13
C PHE A 84 5.91 -1.94 -1.11
N ASN A 85 7.22 -1.72 -1.10
CA ASN A 85 8.14 -2.39 -0.17
C ASN A 85 7.76 -2.16 1.29
N GLY A 86 7.29 -0.97 1.63
CA GLY A 86 6.86 -0.66 2.99
C GLY A 86 5.63 -1.44 3.43
N TYR A 87 4.77 -1.88 2.52
CA TYR A 87 3.64 -2.75 2.87
C TYR A 87 4.06 -4.12 3.37
N LEU A 88 5.20 -4.67 2.90
CA LEU A 88 5.74 -5.93 3.41
C LEU A 88 6.07 -5.81 4.90
N LEU A 89 6.80 -4.75 5.25
CA LEU A 89 7.16 -4.49 6.64
C LEU A 89 5.95 -4.09 7.49
N LEU A 90 5.04 -3.28 6.94
CA LEU A 90 3.80 -2.90 7.61
C LEU A 90 2.97 -4.14 7.96
N GLY A 91 2.79 -5.06 7.01
CA GLY A 91 2.07 -6.31 7.22
C GLY A 91 2.73 -7.17 8.32
N HIS A 92 4.06 -7.29 8.30
CA HIS A 92 4.81 -7.98 9.36
C HIS A 92 4.62 -7.33 10.72
N TYR A 93 4.82 -6.01 10.80
CA TYR A 93 4.68 -5.24 12.03
C TYR A 93 3.28 -5.36 12.64
N LEU A 94 2.25 -5.22 11.81
CA LEU A 94 0.86 -5.32 12.24
C LEU A 94 0.48 -6.75 12.64
N LYS A 95 1.05 -7.78 11.99
CA LYS A 95 0.81 -9.20 12.31
C LYS A 95 1.22 -9.53 13.75
N GLN A 96 2.23 -8.89 14.31
CA GLN A 96 2.64 -9.09 15.71
C GLN A 96 1.55 -8.68 16.71
N GLY A 97 0.49 -8.02 16.22
CA GLY A 97 -0.71 -7.70 16.96
C GLY A 97 -0.53 -6.55 17.96
N ASN A 98 -1.64 -6.17 18.52
CA ASN A 98 -1.72 -5.28 19.67
C ASN A 98 -2.66 -5.88 20.72
N ASN A 99 -2.37 -5.56 22.00
CA ASN A 99 -3.18 -6.01 23.12
C ASN A 99 -4.39 -5.07 23.40
N TRP A 100 -4.81 -4.30 22.39
CA TRP A 100 -5.92 -3.39 22.56
C TRP A 100 -7.24 -4.15 22.66
N ASN A 101 -8.14 -3.62 23.50
CA ASN A 101 -9.52 -4.08 23.57
C ASN A 101 -10.19 -3.92 22.19
N ILE A 102 -11.13 -4.83 21.88
CA ILE A 102 -11.85 -4.83 20.60
C ILE A 102 -12.52 -3.50 20.30
N TRP A 103 -13.14 -2.87 21.28
CA TRP A 103 -13.82 -1.56 21.12
C TRP A 103 -12.82 -0.44 20.80
N LYS A 104 -11.66 -0.44 21.49
CA LYS A 104 -10.59 0.53 21.21
C LYS A 104 -10.02 0.30 19.81
N THR A 105 -9.79 -0.94 19.43
CA THR A 105 -9.31 -1.29 18.09
C THR A 105 -10.29 -0.82 17.04
N PHE A 106 -11.59 -1.10 17.22
CA PHE A 106 -12.63 -0.68 16.29
C PHE A 106 -12.68 0.85 16.15
N ALA A 107 -12.69 1.58 17.27
CA ALA A 107 -12.74 3.04 17.24
C ALA A 107 -11.54 3.67 16.51
N ILE A 108 -10.32 3.19 16.78
CA ILE A 108 -9.11 3.67 16.11
C ILE A 108 -9.14 3.33 14.63
N CYS A 109 -9.48 2.09 14.27
CA CYS A 109 -9.53 1.67 12.87
C CYS A 109 -10.64 2.40 12.10
N ALA A 110 -11.80 2.62 12.71
CA ALA A 110 -12.88 3.42 12.12
C ALA A 110 -12.42 4.87 11.88
N ALA A 111 -11.76 5.49 12.86
CA ALA A 111 -11.22 6.84 12.71
C ALA A 111 -10.17 6.89 11.57
N MET A 112 -9.22 5.96 11.53
CA MET A 112 -8.22 5.87 10.46
C MET A 112 -8.87 5.70 9.08
N PHE A 113 -9.88 4.84 8.98
CA PHE A 113 -10.60 4.60 7.73
C PHE A 113 -11.38 5.83 7.28
N VAL A 114 -12.12 6.47 8.19
CA VAL A 114 -12.90 7.67 7.89
C VAL A 114 -12.00 8.83 7.47
N VAL A 115 -10.89 9.05 8.16
CA VAL A 115 -9.91 10.08 7.78
C VAL A 115 -9.33 9.79 6.39
N GLY A 116 -8.87 8.56 6.14
CA GLY A 116 -8.35 8.17 4.84
C GLY A 116 -9.38 8.34 3.72
N TYR A 117 -10.61 7.91 3.96
CA TYR A 117 -11.72 8.05 3.02
C TYR A 117 -12.09 9.52 2.75
N ALA A 118 -12.14 10.36 3.79
CA ALA A 118 -12.42 11.78 3.65
C ALA A 118 -11.35 12.48 2.78
N ILE A 119 -10.07 12.17 2.99
CA ILE A 119 -8.98 12.70 2.17
C ILE A 119 -9.15 12.25 0.71
N THR A 120 -9.44 10.96 0.48
CA THR A 120 -9.68 10.43 -0.86
C THR A 120 -10.85 11.14 -1.53
N TYR A 121 -11.99 11.23 -0.84
CA TYR A 121 -13.21 11.82 -1.36
C TYR A 121 -13.05 13.31 -1.66
N CYS A 122 -12.53 14.08 -0.70
CA CYS A 122 -12.34 15.52 -0.87
C CYS A 122 -11.30 15.82 -1.97
N GLY A 123 -10.19 15.07 -1.97
CA GLY A 123 -9.14 15.27 -2.96
C GLY A 123 -9.61 14.93 -4.37
N PHE A 124 -10.24 13.78 -4.55
CA PHE A 124 -10.81 13.37 -5.83
C PHE A 124 -11.90 14.34 -6.32
N SER A 125 -12.82 14.74 -5.44
CA SER A 125 -13.88 15.67 -5.79
C SER A 125 -13.33 17.04 -6.18
N SER A 126 -12.29 17.52 -5.50
CA SER A 126 -11.63 18.78 -5.85
C SER A 126 -10.90 18.70 -7.19
N ALA A 127 -10.22 17.59 -7.46
CA ALA A 127 -9.57 17.36 -8.74
C ALA A 127 -10.62 17.26 -9.88
N ALA A 128 -11.68 16.49 -9.68
CA ALA A 128 -12.75 16.32 -10.67
C ALA A 128 -13.53 17.62 -10.98
N ALA A 129 -13.54 18.57 -10.04
CA ALA A 129 -14.18 19.87 -10.25
C ALA A 129 -13.30 20.83 -11.08
N ASN A 130 -12.02 20.53 -11.28
CA ASN A 130 -11.12 21.36 -12.09
C ASN A 130 -11.16 20.90 -13.56
N PRO A 131 -11.60 21.77 -14.51
CA PRO A 131 -11.65 21.41 -15.92
C PRO A 131 -10.30 21.10 -16.58
N GLU A 132 -9.21 21.56 -15.97
CA GLU A 132 -7.84 21.33 -16.43
C GLU A 132 -7.17 20.11 -15.78
N ALA A 133 -7.89 19.39 -14.88
CA ALA A 133 -7.33 18.24 -14.20
C ALA A 133 -7.06 17.09 -15.18
N THR A 134 -5.89 16.51 -15.05
CA THR A 134 -5.51 15.31 -15.79
C THR A 134 -5.98 14.04 -15.06
N GLU A 135 -5.97 12.89 -15.72
CA GLU A 135 -6.23 11.59 -15.08
C GLU A 135 -5.26 11.37 -13.90
N LEU A 136 -4.00 11.77 -14.03
CA LEU A 136 -3.00 11.66 -12.97
C LEU A 136 -3.34 12.47 -11.72
N ASP A 137 -3.96 13.65 -11.89
CA ASP A 137 -4.40 14.47 -10.76
C ASP A 137 -5.56 13.81 -10.00
N MET A 138 -6.45 13.14 -10.71
CA MET A 138 -7.54 12.38 -10.09
C MET A 138 -7.03 11.12 -9.40
N GLU A 139 -6.07 10.40 -10.01
CA GLU A 139 -5.49 9.20 -9.45
C GLU A 139 -4.66 9.44 -8.19
N LEU A 140 -4.11 10.65 -8.01
CA LEU A 140 -3.24 11.01 -6.90
C LEU A 140 -3.80 10.60 -5.53
N PHE A 141 -5.12 10.74 -5.34
CA PHE A 141 -5.78 10.51 -4.06
C PHE A 141 -6.26 9.08 -3.82
N PHE A 142 -6.19 8.20 -4.82
CA PHE A 142 -6.59 6.80 -4.66
C PHE A 142 -5.52 5.78 -5.11
N THR A 143 -4.33 6.25 -5.51
CA THR A 143 -3.23 5.32 -5.81
C THR A 143 -2.81 4.52 -4.59
N PHE A 144 -2.38 3.29 -4.82
CA PHE A 144 -2.06 2.28 -3.80
C PHE A 144 -1.06 2.73 -2.74
N CYS A 145 -0.09 3.56 -3.10
CA CYS A 145 0.94 4.08 -2.20
C CYS A 145 0.67 5.52 -1.75
N SER A 146 -0.59 5.98 -1.76
CA SER A 146 -0.97 7.24 -1.15
C SER A 146 -1.17 7.07 0.36
N PRO A 147 -0.77 8.04 1.21
CA PRO A 147 -0.81 7.88 2.66
C PRO A 147 -2.23 7.65 3.22
N ASN A 148 -3.25 8.23 2.61
CA ASN A 148 -4.66 7.97 2.95
C ASN A 148 -5.08 6.54 2.66
N VAL A 149 -4.64 5.95 1.53
CA VAL A 149 -4.91 4.56 1.17
C VAL A 149 -4.17 3.61 2.10
N VAL A 150 -2.93 3.93 2.48
CA VAL A 150 -2.17 3.16 3.49
C VAL A 150 -2.89 3.16 4.83
N LEU A 151 -3.43 4.30 5.28
CA LEU A 151 -4.22 4.37 6.52
C LEU A 151 -5.45 3.47 6.47
N MET A 152 -6.23 3.52 5.38
CA MET A 152 -7.40 2.67 5.20
C MET A 152 -7.02 1.19 5.17
N THR A 153 -5.97 0.84 4.44
CA THR A 153 -5.47 -0.53 4.33
C THR A 153 -5.02 -1.07 5.68
N ALA A 154 -4.24 -0.28 6.44
CA ALA A 154 -3.81 -0.65 7.79
C ALA A 154 -5.00 -0.85 8.74
N ALA A 155 -6.00 0.02 8.68
CA ALA A 155 -7.22 -0.08 9.48
C ALA A 155 -7.97 -1.39 9.21
N VAL A 156 -8.21 -1.69 7.94
CA VAL A 156 -8.89 -2.94 7.51
C VAL A 156 -8.08 -4.16 7.94
N PHE A 157 -6.77 -4.14 7.74
CA PHE A 157 -5.90 -5.26 8.10
C PHE A 157 -5.93 -5.55 9.60
N ILE A 158 -5.83 -4.51 10.45
CA ILE A 158 -5.92 -4.64 11.92
C ILE A 158 -7.28 -5.20 12.35
N LEU A 159 -8.38 -4.75 11.74
CA LEU A 159 -9.72 -5.25 12.04
C LEU A 159 -9.86 -6.72 11.66
N LEU A 160 -9.40 -7.09 10.46
CA LEU A 160 -9.48 -8.48 9.99
C LEU A 160 -8.70 -9.45 10.88
N GLN A 161 -7.59 -9.02 11.48
CA GLN A 161 -6.84 -9.84 12.44
C GLN A 161 -7.63 -10.17 13.73
N LYS A 162 -8.60 -9.33 14.09
CA LYS A 162 -9.46 -9.59 15.27
C LYS A 162 -10.65 -10.48 14.95
N VAL A 163 -10.95 -10.72 13.68
CA VAL A 163 -12.05 -11.58 13.25
C VAL A 163 -11.65 -13.04 13.41
N ARG A 164 -12.35 -13.76 14.27
CA ARG A 164 -12.18 -15.21 14.44
C ARG A 164 -13.36 -15.93 13.78
N ILE A 165 -13.07 -16.72 12.76
CA ILE A 165 -14.09 -17.50 12.06
C ILE A 165 -14.21 -18.86 12.75
N HIS A 166 -15.25 -19.03 13.57
CA HIS A 166 -15.51 -20.29 14.28
C HIS A 166 -16.23 -21.32 13.41
N ASN A 167 -16.96 -20.87 12.38
CA ASN A 167 -17.70 -21.77 11.50
C ASN A 167 -16.78 -22.42 10.47
N THR A 168 -16.60 -23.74 10.60
CA THR A 168 -15.70 -24.51 9.72
C THR A 168 -16.12 -24.51 8.25
N LEU A 169 -17.42 -24.40 7.95
CA LEU A 169 -17.93 -24.33 6.58
C LEU A 169 -17.57 -22.99 5.93
N ILE A 170 -17.72 -21.90 6.68
CA ILE A 170 -17.33 -20.56 6.21
C ILE A 170 -15.82 -20.50 6.00
N ALA A 171 -15.03 -21.00 6.94
CA ALA A 171 -13.59 -21.05 6.84
C ALA A 171 -13.12 -21.84 5.60
N LYS A 172 -13.73 -23.01 5.33
CA LYS A 172 -13.43 -23.81 4.14
C LYS A 172 -13.81 -23.08 2.84
N LYS A 173 -14.97 -22.39 2.79
CA LYS A 173 -15.39 -21.62 1.61
C LYS A 173 -14.44 -20.45 1.36
N LEU A 174 -14.07 -19.68 2.38
CA LEU A 174 -13.13 -18.57 2.27
C LEU A 174 -11.74 -19.04 1.84
N SER A 175 -11.25 -20.14 2.42
CA SER A 175 -9.98 -20.75 2.01
C SER A 175 -10.01 -21.18 0.54
N LYS A 176 -11.13 -21.74 0.08
CA LYS A 176 -11.31 -22.12 -1.33
C LYS A 176 -11.33 -20.89 -2.25
N ILE A 177 -12.05 -19.84 -1.89
CA ILE A 177 -12.07 -18.56 -2.64
C ILE A 177 -10.68 -17.95 -2.69
N SER A 178 -9.97 -17.89 -1.56
CA SER A 178 -8.60 -17.36 -1.50
C SER A 178 -7.63 -18.14 -2.39
N LYS A 179 -7.77 -19.48 -2.43
CA LYS A 179 -6.93 -20.35 -3.27
C LYS A 179 -7.15 -20.11 -4.76
N TYR A 180 -8.38 -19.85 -5.17
CA TYR A 180 -8.72 -19.63 -6.58
C TYR A 180 -8.77 -18.15 -6.97
N GLY A 181 -8.78 -17.24 -6.00
CA GLY A 181 -8.84 -15.80 -6.23
C GLY A 181 -7.73 -15.29 -7.13
N PHE A 182 -6.54 -15.90 -7.04
CA PHE A 182 -5.41 -15.56 -7.91
C PHE A 182 -5.63 -15.97 -9.38
N GLY A 183 -6.44 -17.00 -9.63
CA GLY A 183 -6.75 -17.45 -11.00
C GLY A 183 -7.94 -16.73 -11.63
N ILE A 184 -8.66 -15.91 -10.87
CA ILE A 184 -9.80 -15.11 -11.36
C ILE A 184 -9.31 -13.72 -11.82
N TYR A 185 -8.16 -13.28 -11.32
CA TYR A 185 -7.55 -12.00 -11.66
C TYR A 185 -6.77 -12.11 -12.98
#